data_ff02a37b2497c294e557b7028d554d5c
#
_entry.id   ff02a37b2497c294e557b7028d554d5c
#
_cell.length_a   1.000
_cell.length_b   1.000
_cell.length_c   1.000
_cell.angle_alpha   90.00
_cell.angle_beta   90.00
_cell.angle_gamma   90.00
#
_symmetry.space_group_name_H-M   'P 1'
#
loop_
_entity.id
_entity.type
_entity.pdbx_description
1 polymer ?
#
loop_
_entity_poly.entity_id
_entity_poly.type
_entity_poly.pdbx_seq_one_letter_code
_entity_poly.pdbx_strand_id
1 'polypeptide(L)'
;MRINTNISAMNASRNLWSTQQSIDSSMSKLSSGFRINRAADDAAGLGISNKLRADIRSMGQASRNAEQANSLLQIAEGSVGTIQKMLERMKELATQAGSDTVDAGGRTRIQEEFKALQDEITRTVDTTKFQGVELLKGPAGTPSVPGTPGSAHANEALAFGSGTANDSTVNANGTFTGTGTTVTVRRTATAWEASEDGTNFSAIATGGTFQGLTMTIVDGSSVAATGTTFTLGVTPGTPGTPAVSGGSQSFLVSSSGEYAGADAVTIDQFNLELATLGIDADDLSTSAGAITALTNLDSAMDIVNQTLGAIGASQNRIDYAQQNIKVAIQNFSAAESVIRDVDMAEEMTKFSKNNILAQAGTAMLAQANQSAQGVLQLLRG
;
A
#
# COMPACT_ATOMS: atom_id res chain seq x y z
N MET A 1 -8.75 27.07 -78.28
CA MET A 1 -8.42 27.52 -76.87
C MET A 1 -9.63 28.21 -76.29
N ARG A 2 -9.98 27.88 -74.97
CA ARG A 2 -11.08 28.60 -74.28
C ARG A 2 -10.48 29.78 -73.55
N ILE A 3 -10.80 31.03 -73.93
CA ILE A 3 -10.22 32.22 -73.38
C ILE A 3 -10.80 32.56 -71.98
N ASN A 4 -12.05 32.18 -71.74
CA ASN A 4 -12.73 32.47 -70.49
C ASN A 4 -12.29 31.55 -69.28
N THR A 5 -11.56 30.48 -69.53
CA THR A 5 -11.04 29.57 -68.49
C THR A 5 -9.59 29.22 -68.79
N ASN A 6 -8.67 29.78 -68.01
CA ASN A 6 -7.26 29.41 -68.04
C ASN A 6 -6.95 28.22 -67.13
N ILE A 7 -7.07 27.01 -67.71
CA ILE A 7 -6.86 25.75 -66.96
C ILE A 7 -5.42 25.64 -66.45
N SER A 8 -4.43 26.17 -67.17
CA SER A 8 -3.04 26.14 -66.76
C SER A 8 -2.81 27.02 -65.51
N ALA A 9 -3.41 28.24 -65.48
CA ALA A 9 -3.35 29.12 -64.33
C ALA A 9 -4.09 28.51 -63.09
N MET A 10 -5.24 27.84 -63.31
CA MET A 10 -5.98 27.16 -62.24
C MET A 10 -5.19 25.98 -61.68
N ASN A 11 -4.48 25.21 -62.49
CA ASN A 11 -3.62 24.11 -62.03
C ASN A 11 -2.41 24.66 -61.26
N ALA A 12 -1.77 25.72 -61.76
CA ALA A 12 -0.67 26.38 -61.09
C ALA A 12 -1.12 26.96 -59.71
N SER A 13 -2.29 27.59 -59.67
CA SER A 13 -2.87 28.12 -58.43
C SER A 13 -3.17 27.00 -57.39
N ARG A 14 -3.75 25.88 -57.82
CA ARG A 14 -3.99 24.72 -56.91
C ARG A 14 -2.70 24.13 -56.36
N ASN A 15 -1.68 23.96 -57.21
CA ASN A 15 -0.38 23.46 -56.78
C ASN A 15 0.30 24.43 -55.83
N LEU A 16 0.23 25.74 -56.11
CA LEU A 16 0.76 26.78 -55.21
C LEU A 16 0.06 26.75 -53.85
N TRP A 17 -1.27 26.61 -53.80
CA TRP A 17 -2.04 26.54 -52.58
C TRP A 17 -1.68 25.28 -51.78
N SER A 18 -1.53 24.09 -52.38
CA SER A 18 -1.08 22.86 -51.75
C SER A 18 0.34 22.99 -51.20
N THR A 19 1.24 23.66 -51.96
CA THR A 19 2.61 23.90 -51.52
C THR A 19 2.64 24.84 -50.31
N GLN A 20 1.79 25.89 -50.31
CA GLN A 20 1.68 26.83 -49.20
C GLN A 20 1.18 26.12 -47.92
N GLN A 21 0.18 25.23 -48.01
CA GLN A 21 -0.27 24.42 -46.89
C GLN A 21 0.84 23.53 -46.35
N SER A 22 1.66 22.94 -47.23
CA SER A 22 2.80 22.12 -46.84
C SER A 22 3.87 22.93 -46.11
N ILE A 23 4.12 24.18 -46.55
CA ILE A 23 5.03 25.13 -45.90
C ILE A 23 4.51 25.45 -44.48
N ASP A 24 3.23 25.78 -44.33
CA ASP A 24 2.60 26.13 -43.07
C ASP A 24 2.64 24.95 -42.09
N SER A 25 2.43 23.72 -42.58
CA SER A 25 2.53 22.51 -41.79
C SER A 25 3.97 22.27 -41.33
N SER A 26 4.95 22.33 -42.23
CA SER A 26 6.38 22.18 -41.90
C SER A 26 6.85 23.28 -40.94
N MET A 27 6.43 24.51 -41.12
CA MET A 27 6.71 25.63 -40.22
C MET A 27 6.17 25.33 -38.78
N SER A 28 4.93 24.85 -38.69
CA SER A 28 4.34 24.46 -37.41
C SER A 28 5.11 23.36 -36.72
N LYS A 29 5.56 22.31 -37.44
CA LYS A 29 6.36 21.21 -36.90
C LYS A 29 7.76 21.65 -36.48
N LEU A 30 8.44 22.47 -37.29
CA LEU A 30 9.76 23.02 -36.98
C LEU A 30 9.71 23.99 -35.79
N SER A 31 8.65 24.77 -35.66
CA SER A 31 8.47 25.69 -34.52
C SER A 31 8.17 24.98 -33.21
N SER A 32 7.40 23.88 -33.26
CA SER A 32 7.04 23.13 -32.07
C SER A 32 8.07 22.05 -31.69
N GLY A 33 8.89 21.57 -32.63
CA GLY A 33 9.76 20.43 -32.50
C GLY A 33 9.02 19.08 -32.58
N PHE A 34 7.71 19.11 -32.81
CA PHE A 34 6.88 17.90 -32.84
C PHE A 34 6.37 17.56 -34.22
N ARG A 35 6.44 16.29 -34.59
CA ARG A 35 5.87 15.71 -35.82
C ARG A 35 4.35 15.73 -35.78
N ILE A 36 3.76 15.44 -34.62
CA ILE A 36 2.33 15.41 -34.37
C ILE A 36 1.96 16.60 -33.51
N ASN A 37 1.37 17.63 -34.15
CA ASN A 37 0.98 18.85 -33.46
C ASN A 37 -0.53 18.95 -33.28
N ARG A 38 -1.30 18.39 -34.21
CA ARG A 38 -2.76 18.40 -34.23
C ARG A 38 -3.31 17.02 -34.36
N ALA A 39 -4.54 16.81 -33.88
CA ALA A 39 -5.23 15.52 -34.03
C ALA A 39 -5.43 15.10 -35.50
N ALA A 40 -5.43 16.09 -36.42
CA ALA A 40 -5.51 15.85 -37.84
C ALA A 40 -4.21 15.25 -38.45
N ASP A 41 -3.06 15.43 -37.80
CA ASP A 41 -1.78 14.87 -38.25
C ASP A 41 -1.71 13.37 -38.00
N ASP A 42 -2.08 12.95 -36.78
CA ASP A 42 -2.20 11.54 -36.35
C ASP A 42 -2.99 11.48 -35.03
N ALA A 43 -4.26 11.08 -35.10
CA ALA A 43 -5.14 10.99 -33.94
C ALA A 43 -4.72 9.84 -32.99
N ALA A 44 -4.25 8.72 -33.56
CA ALA A 44 -3.83 7.56 -32.77
C ALA A 44 -2.51 7.84 -32.03
N GLY A 45 -1.51 8.35 -32.76
CA GLY A 45 -0.22 8.74 -32.18
C GLY A 45 -0.35 9.84 -31.12
N LEU A 46 -1.22 10.83 -31.35
CA LEU A 46 -1.49 11.88 -30.36
C LEU A 46 -2.15 11.31 -29.10
N GLY A 47 -3.09 10.38 -29.24
CA GLY A 47 -3.74 9.71 -28.10
C GLY A 47 -2.74 8.93 -27.26
N ILE A 48 -1.88 8.13 -27.90
CA ILE A 48 -0.82 7.37 -27.22
C ILE A 48 0.18 8.31 -26.54
N SER A 49 0.65 9.36 -27.23
CA SER A 49 1.64 10.30 -26.66
C SER A 49 1.07 11.05 -25.45
N ASN A 50 -0.20 11.43 -25.49
CA ASN A 50 -0.87 12.10 -24.37
C ASN A 50 -1.00 11.17 -23.16
N LYS A 51 -1.29 9.86 -23.37
CA LYS A 51 -1.31 8.86 -22.31
C LYS A 51 0.09 8.68 -21.71
N LEU A 52 1.11 8.45 -22.55
CA LEU A 52 2.50 8.34 -22.09
C LEU A 52 2.94 9.57 -21.28
N ARG A 53 2.57 10.76 -21.71
CA ARG A 53 2.88 12.00 -20.98
C ARG A 53 2.15 12.11 -19.65
N ALA A 54 0.90 11.63 -19.56
CA ALA A 54 0.17 11.55 -18.31
C ALA A 54 0.85 10.56 -17.35
N ASP A 55 1.26 9.40 -17.87
CA ASP A 55 1.96 8.37 -17.11
C ASP A 55 3.34 8.86 -16.61
N ILE A 56 4.12 9.55 -17.44
CA ILE A 56 5.39 10.18 -17.05
C ILE A 56 5.19 11.18 -15.90
N ARG A 57 4.16 12.02 -15.97
CA ARG A 57 3.86 12.98 -14.89
C ARG A 57 3.42 12.28 -13.61
N SER A 58 2.60 11.24 -13.72
CA SER A 58 2.17 10.43 -12.59
C SER A 58 3.36 9.73 -11.92
N MET A 59 4.23 9.10 -12.71
CA MET A 59 5.46 8.49 -12.20
C MET A 59 6.41 9.52 -11.59
N GLY A 60 6.49 10.71 -12.13
CA GLY A 60 7.24 11.81 -11.53
C GLY A 60 6.70 12.21 -10.14
N GLN A 61 5.38 12.13 -9.94
CA GLN A 61 4.79 12.32 -8.61
C GLN A 61 5.06 11.11 -7.71
N ALA A 62 4.96 9.90 -8.24
CA ALA A 62 5.28 8.68 -7.51
C ALA A 62 6.74 8.67 -7.00
N SER A 63 7.69 9.17 -7.80
CA SER A 63 9.09 9.34 -7.37
C SER A 63 9.21 10.31 -6.19
N ARG A 64 8.49 11.43 -6.20
CA ARG A 64 8.47 12.36 -5.06
C ARG A 64 7.82 11.74 -3.82
N ASN A 65 6.77 10.95 -4.01
CA ASN A 65 6.14 10.22 -2.90
C ASN A 65 7.13 9.23 -2.26
N ALA A 66 7.93 8.53 -3.08
CA ALA A 66 8.97 7.63 -2.61
C ALA A 66 10.07 8.37 -1.81
N GLU A 67 10.47 9.56 -2.25
CA GLU A 67 11.42 10.42 -1.52
C GLU A 67 10.85 10.86 -0.16
N GLN A 68 9.56 11.21 -0.11
CA GLN A 68 8.90 11.55 1.16
C GLN A 68 8.81 10.34 2.09
N ALA A 69 8.49 9.15 1.55
CA ALA A 69 8.45 7.92 2.33
C ALA A 69 9.84 7.56 2.90
N ASN A 70 10.91 7.75 2.13
CA ASN A 70 12.27 7.53 2.61
C ASN A 70 12.65 8.52 3.72
N SER A 71 12.27 9.79 3.58
CA SER A 71 12.49 10.81 4.61
C SER A 71 11.74 10.49 5.92
N LEU A 72 10.51 9.95 5.82
CA LEU A 72 9.74 9.48 6.96
C LEU A 72 10.46 8.33 7.68
N LEU A 73 10.95 7.35 6.93
CA LEU A 73 11.68 6.20 7.49
C LEU A 73 12.99 6.62 8.16
N GLN A 74 13.71 7.60 7.62
CA GLN A 74 14.93 8.14 8.24
C GLN A 74 14.64 8.80 9.58
N ILE A 75 13.53 9.53 9.72
CA ILE A 75 13.10 10.11 10.99
C ILE A 75 12.75 9.01 12.00
N ALA A 76 12.02 7.98 11.56
CA ALA A 76 11.68 6.84 12.41
C ALA A 76 12.96 6.11 12.86
N GLU A 77 13.88 5.81 11.96
CA GLU A 77 15.17 5.17 12.24
C GLU A 77 15.98 5.94 13.29
N GLY A 78 16.11 7.25 13.14
CA GLY A 78 16.82 8.09 14.10
C GLY A 78 16.20 8.06 15.50
N SER A 79 14.88 8.07 15.57
CA SER A 79 14.16 8.01 16.85
C SER A 79 14.27 6.63 17.50
N VAL A 80 14.14 5.56 16.72
CA VAL A 80 14.30 4.17 17.19
C VAL A 80 15.73 3.93 17.68
N GLY A 81 16.73 4.46 16.99
CA GLY A 81 18.12 4.41 17.44
C GLY A 81 18.38 5.18 18.76
N THR A 82 17.59 6.21 19.04
CA THR A 82 17.64 6.91 20.33
C THR A 82 17.00 6.08 21.44
N ILE A 83 15.86 5.44 21.15
CA ILE A 83 15.20 4.51 22.09
C ILE A 83 16.11 3.34 22.42
N GLN A 84 16.81 2.77 21.43
CA GLN A 84 17.79 1.71 21.65
C GLN A 84 18.85 2.10 22.68
N LYS A 85 19.45 3.29 22.55
CA LYS A 85 20.45 3.78 23.50
C LYS A 85 19.88 3.97 24.92
N MET A 86 18.62 4.40 25.01
CA MET A 86 17.94 4.51 26.31
C MET A 86 17.72 3.13 26.94
N LEU A 87 17.30 2.14 26.16
CA LEU A 87 17.16 0.75 26.62
C LEU A 87 18.50 0.14 27.07
N GLU A 88 19.58 0.40 26.34
CA GLU A 88 20.93 -0.01 26.74
C GLU A 88 21.30 0.61 28.10
N ARG A 89 21.01 1.88 28.32
CA ARG A 89 21.25 2.55 29.61
C ARG A 89 20.37 1.98 30.72
N MET A 90 19.10 1.72 30.43
CA MET A 90 18.19 1.08 31.38
C MET A 90 18.67 -0.33 31.79
N LYS A 91 19.25 -1.08 30.84
CA LYS A 91 19.86 -2.39 31.11
C LYS A 91 21.10 -2.29 32.02
N GLU A 92 21.93 -1.27 31.85
CA GLU A 92 23.04 -1.00 32.79
C GLU A 92 22.52 -0.74 34.22
N LEU A 93 21.48 0.10 34.34
CA LEU A 93 20.84 0.43 35.62
C LEU A 93 20.23 -0.80 36.28
N ALA A 94 19.52 -1.62 35.51
CA ALA A 94 18.91 -2.86 36.00
C ALA A 94 19.99 -3.86 36.45
N THR A 95 21.10 -3.99 35.72
CA THR A 95 22.24 -4.81 36.13
C THR A 95 22.86 -4.33 37.42
N GLN A 96 22.99 -3.01 37.59
CA GLN A 96 23.51 -2.40 38.83
C GLN A 96 22.57 -2.65 40.01
N ALA A 97 21.24 -2.46 39.80
CA ALA A 97 20.22 -2.68 40.85
C ALA A 97 20.10 -4.14 41.26
N GLY A 98 20.35 -5.08 40.33
CA GLY A 98 20.35 -6.53 40.60
C GLY A 98 21.49 -7.00 41.51
N SER A 99 22.56 -6.20 41.68
CA SER A 99 23.69 -6.54 42.54
C SER A 99 23.33 -6.44 44.00
N ASP A 100 23.72 -7.45 44.79
CA ASP A 100 23.55 -7.48 46.24
C ASP A 100 24.40 -6.43 47.01
N THR A 101 25.36 -5.82 46.32
CA THR A 101 26.19 -4.76 46.88
C THR A 101 25.50 -3.38 46.96
N VAL A 102 24.33 -3.23 46.30
CA VAL A 102 23.53 -2.01 46.30
C VAL A 102 22.49 -2.09 47.42
N ASP A 103 22.53 -1.12 48.30
CA ASP A 103 21.53 -0.98 49.39
C ASP A 103 20.17 -0.46 48.85
N ALA A 104 19.12 -0.55 49.69
CA ALA A 104 17.78 -0.15 49.30
C ALA A 104 17.71 1.33 48.89
N GLY A 105 18.48 2.22 49.53
CA GLY A 105 18.55 3.65 49.15
C GLY A 105 19.23 3.87 47.80
N GLY A 106 20.23 3.08 47.49
CA GLY A 106 20.89 3.07 46.17
C GLY A 106 19.92 2.58 45.06
N ARG A 107 19.17 1.50 45.31
CA ARG A 107 18.16 1.01 44.38
C ARG A 107 17.06 2.03 44.11
N THR A 108 16.60 2.77 45.14
CA THR A 108 15.60 3.81 44.93
C THR A 108 16.09 4.90 43.96
N ARG A 109 17.37 5.34 44.09
CA ARG A 109 17.93 6.33 43.17
C ARG A 109 18.08 5.79 41.75
N ILE A 110 18.47 4.51 41.59
CA ILE A 110 18.52 3.86 40.29
C ILE A 110 17.13 3.77 39.68
N GLN A 111 16.11 3.48 40.48
CA GLN A 111 14.72 3.45 40.05
C GLN A 111 14.24 4.83 39.54
N GLU A 112 14.65 5.90 40.21
CA GLU A 112 14.31 7.26 39.73
C GLU A 112 14.90 7.57 38.37
N GLU A 113 16.18 7.21 38.13
CA GLU A 113 16.82 7.35 36.81
C GLU A 113 16.15 6.44 35.76
N PHE A 114 15.84 5.20 36.12
CA PHE A 114 15.15 4.25 35.24
C PHE A 114 13.79 4.79 34.81
N LYS A 115 13.01 5.31 35.74
CA LYS A 115 11.71 5.93 35.45
C LYS A 115 11.83 7.16 34.57
N ALA A 116 12.83 8.00 34.79
CA ALA A 116 13.08 9.16 33.92
C ALA A 116 13.41 8.74 32.46
N LEU A 117 14.08 7.60 32.27
CA LEU A 117 14.32 7.02 30.95
C LEU A 117 13.04 6.46 30.33
N GLN A 118 12.15 5.81 31.11
CA GLN A 118 10.82 5.41 30.62
C GLN A 118 10.00 6.59 30.14
N ASP A 119 9.97 7.67 30.94
CA ASP A 119 9.28 8.93 30.57
C ASP A 119 9.87 9.54 29.29
N GLU A 120 11.20 9.48 29.11
CA GLU A 120 11.86 9.99 27.92
C GLU A 120 11.59 9.12 26.68
N ILE A 121 11.50 7.80 26.83
CA ILE A 121 11.05 6.91 25.74
C ILE A 121 9.64 7.29 25.32
N THR A 122 8.71 7.42 26.28
CA THR A 122 7.33 7.83 26.00
C THR A 122 7.30 9.17 25.27
N ARG A 123 8.06 10.16 25.75
CA ARG A 123 8.16 11.46 25.08
C ARG A 123 8.71 11.35 23.67
N THR A 124 9.71 10.52 23.43
CA THR A 124 10.30 10.30 22.11
C THR A 124 9.28 9.67 21.15
N VAL A 125 8.54 8.66 21.61
CA VAL A 125 7.46 8.01 20.86
C VAL A 125 6.37 9.02 20.50
N ASP A 126 5.91 9.83 21.46
CA ASP A 126 4.83 10.82 21.27
C ASP A 126 5.25 12.00 20.37
N THR A 127 6.52 12.40 20.41
CA THR A 127 7.02 13.54 19.62
C THR A 127 7.49 13.16 18.22
N THR A 128 7.74 11.90 17.95
CA THR A 128 8.18 11.45 16.62
C THR A 128 7.02 11.42 15.65
N LYS A 129 6.86 12.52 14.92
CA LYS A 129 5.77 12.74 13.97
C LYS A 129 6.31 13.19 12.62
N PHE A 130 5.67 12.74 11.55
CA PHE A 130 5.89 13.25 10.20
C PHE A 130 4.58 13.79 9.64
N GLN A 131 4.54 15.09 9.30
CA GLN A 131 3.33 15.78 8.82
C GLN A 131 2.08 15.57 9.71
N GLY A 132 2.28 15.47 11.03
CA GLY A 132 1.20 15.25 11.99
C GLY A 132 0.81 13.79 12.23
N VAL A 133 1.42 12.85 11.50
CA VAL A 133 1.23 11.42 11.70
C VAL A 133 2.27 10.90 12.69
N GLU A 134 1.82 10.19 13.70
CA GLU A 134 2.68 9.51 14.68
C GLU A 134 3.31 8.27 14.05
N LEU A 135 4.63 8.11 14.18
CA LEU A 135 5.37 7.05 13.50
C LEU A 135 5.63 5.83 14.39
N LEU A 136 5.77 6.04 15.69
CA LEU A 136 6.24 5.05 16.66
C LEU A 136 5.18 4.65 17.70
N LYS A 137 4.01 5.27 17.66
CA LYS A 137 2.92 4.99 18.62
C LYS A 137 2.04 3.82 18.18
N GLY A 138 2.31 3.29 17.02
CA GLY A 138 1.38 2.40 16.36
C GLY A 138 0.14 3.19 15.91
N PRO A 139 -0.82 2.59 15.26
CA PRO A 139 -2.12 3.23 15.10
C PRO A 139 -2.69 3.43 16.49
N ALA A 140 -3.41 4.51 16.67
CA ALA A 140 -4.31 4.64 17.81
C ALA A 140 -5.20 3.39 17.79
N GLY A 141 -4.62 2.28 18.23
CA GLY A 141 -5.23 0.99 18.20
C GLY A 141 -6.44 1.09 19.09
N THR A 142 -7.57 0.70 18.61
CA THR A 142 -8.33 -0.22 19.44
C THR A 142 -7.31 -1.08 20.15
N PRO A 143 -7.23 -1.00 21.51
CA PRO A 143 -6.36 -1.84 22.31
C PRO A 143 -6.45 -3.23 21.70
N SER A 144 -5.31 -3.93 21.57
CA SER A 144 -5.29 -5.31 21.05
C SER A 144 -6.52 -5.98 21.61
N VAL A 145 -7.53 -6.12 20.77
CA VAL A 145 -8.69 -6.91 21.20
C VAL A 145 -8.05 -8.26 21.43
N PRO A 146 -7.96 -8.73 22.67
CA PRO A 146 -7.52 -10.08 22.95
C PRO A 146 -8.32 -10.92 21.99
N GLY A 147 -7.70 -11.67 21.07
CA GLY A 147 -8.29 -12.22 19.87
C GLY A 147 -9.76 -12.48 20.09
N THR A 148 -10.63 -11.94 19.25
CA THR A 148 -12.05 -11.97 19.52
C THR A 148 -12.36 -13.38 19.92
N PRO A 149 -12.73 -13.64 21.17
CA PRO A 149 -12.97 -14.98 21.63
C PRO A 149 -13.99 -15.56 20.67
N GLY A 150 -13.71 -16.71 20.06
CA GLY A 150 -14.59 -17.31 19.09
C GLY A 150 -16.00 -17.32 19.67
N SER A 151 -16.91 -16.58 19.08
CA SER A 151 -18.29 -16.58 19.50
C SER A 151 -18.87 -17.94 19.11
N ALA A 152 -19.19 -18.74 20.11
CA ALA A 152 -20.18 -19.77 19.90
C ALA A 152 -21.43 -19.02 19.43
N HIS A 153 -22.00 -19.41 18.30
CA HIS A 153 -23.29 -18.88 17.90
C HIS A 153 -24.29 -19.16 19.00
N ALA A 154 -24.64 -18.14 19.78
CA ALA A 154 -25.71 -18.24 20.75
C ALA A 154 -26.97 -18.57 19.97
N ASN A 155 -27.63 -19.69 20.34
CA ASN A 155 -28.93 -20.10 19.86
C ASN A 155 -29.09 -20.46 18.37
N GLU A 156 -28.22 -21.34 17.81
CA GLU A 156 -28.80 -22.25 16.86
C GLU A 156 -29.57 -23.33 17.65
N ALA A 157 -30.87 -23.26 17.57
CA ALA A 157 -31.72 -24.40 17.88
C ALA A 157 -31.30 -25.49 16.89
N LEU A 158 -30.46 -26.43 17.33
CA LEU A 158 -29.92 -27.47 16.48
C LEU A 158 -31.11 -28.27 15.94
N ALA A 159 -31.32 -28.12 14.62
CA ALA A 159 -32.34 -28.94 13.93
C ALA A 159 -31.85 -30.36 13.94
N PHE A 160 -32.50 -31.16 14.73
CA PHE A 160 -32.20 -32.59 14.83
C PHE A 160 -32.41 -33.27 13.49
N GLY A 161 -31.36 -33.87 12.91
CA GLY A 161 -31.52 -34.82 11.83
C GLY A 161 -32.39 -36.00 12.31
N SER A 162 -33.58 -36.08 11.78
CA SER A 162 -34.53 -37.17 11.74
C SER A 162 -34.24 -38.40 12.62
N GLY A 163 -34.72 -38.34 13.84
CA GLY A 163 -34.81 -39.50 14.76
C GLY A 163 -35.51 -39.08 16.01
N THR A 164 -36.82 -39.40 16.13
CA THR A 164 -37.71 -39.27 17.30
C THR A 164 -37.40 -38.23 18.35
N ALA A 165 -38.26 -37.24 18.42
CA ALA A 165 -38.33 -36.07 19.29
C ALA A 165 -37.63 -36.22 20.64
N ASN A 166 -36.46 -35.65 20.79
CA ASN A 166 -35.82 -35.38 22.06
C ASN A 166 -35.68 -33.85 22.19
N ASP A 167 -36.35 -33.32 23.19
CA ASP A 167 -36.48 -31.90 23.50
C ASP A 167 -35.26 -31.38 24.30
N SER A 168 -34.07 -32.01 24.10
CA SER A 168 -32.84 -31.61 24.76
C SER A 168 -32.10 -30.56 23.95
N THR A 169 -31.77 -29.45 24.57
CA THR A 169 -30.98 -28.37 23.94
C THR A 169 -29.63 -28.24 24.62
N VAL A 170 -28.59 -28.01 23.80
CA VAL A 170 -27.26 -27.69 24.27
C VAL A 170 -26.97 -26.25 23.90
N ASN A 171 -26.89 -25.39 24.89
CA ASN A 171 -26.49 -23.98 24.70
C ASN A 171 -25.06 -23.82 25.20
N ALA A 172 -24.21 -23.25 24.37
CA ALA A 172 -22.86 -22.86 24.74
C ALA A 172 -22.74 -21.35 24.78
N ASN A 173 -22.22 -20.80 25.84
CA ASN A 173 -21.97 -19.37 26.00
C ASN A 173 -20.55 -19.17 26.54
N GLY A 174 -19.82 -18.23 25.99
CA GLY A 174 -18.44 -17.95 26.42
C GLY A 174 -17.49 -17.82 25.25
N THR A 175 -16.20 -17.86 25.58
CA THR A 175 -15.12 -17.66 24.60
C THR A 175 -14.46 -19.00 24.31
N PHE A 176 -14.50 -19.43 23.06
CA PHE A 176 -13.84 -20.67 22.65
C PHE A 176 -12.32 -20.48 22.59
N THR A 177 -11.58 -21.30 23.34
CA THR A 177 -10.10 -21.24 23.39
C THR A 177 -9.44 -22.40 22.62
N GLY A 178 -10.23 -23.29 22.02
CA GLY A 178 -9.73 -24.41 21.23
C GLY A 178 -9.37 -24.00 19.80
N THR A 179 -8.76 -24.92 19.07
CA THR A 179 -8.30 -24.71 17.68
C THR A 179 -9.24 -25.28 16.62
N GLY A 180 -10.21 -26.13 17.02
CA GLY A 180 -11.18 -26.75 16.13
C GLY A 180 -12.32 -25.82 15.72
N THR A 181 -12.98 -26.13 14.61
CA THR A 181 -14.15 -25.40 14.11
C THR A 181 -15.48 -25.96 14.61
N THR A 182 -15.44 -27.11 15.30
CA THR A 182 -16.63 -27.80 15.81
C THR A 182 -16.35 -28.41 17.17
N VAL A 183 -17.32 -28.33 18.05
CA VAL A 183 -17.32 -29.09 19.31
C VAL A 183 -18.42 -30.15 19.23
N THR A 184 -18.05 -31.42 19.32
CA THR A 184 -18.98 -32.52 19.33
C THR A 184 -19.32 -32.90 20.77
N VAL A 185 -20.60 -32.80 21.13
CA VAL A 185 -21.09 -33.19 22.45
C VAL A 185 -21.85 -34.50 22.29
N ARG A 186 -21.51 -35.49 23.10
CA ARG A 186 -22.24 -36.79 23.12
C ARG A 186 -22.77 -37.12 24.49
N ARG A 187 -23.85 -37.88 24.53
CA ARG A 187 -24.38 -38.42 25.76
C ARG A 187 -23.90 -39.87 25.97
N THR A 188 -23.36 -40.15 27.15
CA THR A 188 -23.11 -41.51 27.64
C THR A 188 -24.23 -41.92 28.60
N ALA A 189 -24.22 -43.17 29.09
CA ALA A 189 -25.24 -43.68 30.02
C ALA A 189 -25.32 -42.87 31.32
N THR A 190 -24.25 -42.17 31.70
CA THR A 190 -24.13 -41.52 33.02
C THR A 190 -23.71 -40.07 32.98
N ALA A 191 -23.22 -39.55 31.82
CA ALA A 191 -22.66 -38.21 31.71
C ALA A 191 -22.76 -37.65 30.30
N TRP A 192 -22.58 -36.34 30.20
CA TRP A 192 -22.31 -35.66 28.93
C TRP A 192 -20.80 -35.50 28.73
N GLU A 193 -20.33 -35.66 27.54
CA GLU A 193 -18.94 -35.52 27.16
C GLU A 193 -18.81 -34.62 25.92
N ALA A 194 -17.75 -33.81 25.89
CA ALA A 194 -17.44 -32.98 24.74
C ALA A 194 -16.06 -33.27 24.18
N SER A 195 -15.91 -33.07 22.87
CA SER A 195 -14.65 -33.24 22.12
C SER A 195 -14.52 -32.18 21.06
N GLU A 196 -13.32 -31.70 20.82
CA GLU A 196 -12.96 -30.77 19.75
C GLU A 196 -12.62 -31.53 18.46
N ASP A 197 -12.09 -32.75 18.56
CA ASP A 197 -11.63 -33.56 17.42
C ASP A 197 -12.61 -34.68 17.04
N GLY A 198 -13.70 -34.83 17.78
CA GLY A 198 -14.68 -35.93 17.61
C GLY A 198 -14.21 -37.30 18.04
N THR A 199 -12.99 -37.42 18.55
CA THR A 199 -12.36 -38.70 18.96
C THR A 199 -12.05 -38.78 20.44
N ASN A 200 -11.50 -37.72 21.03
CA ASN A 200 -11.13 -37.63 22.43
C ASN A 200 -12.20 -36.89 23.24
N PHE A 201 -13.01 -37.59 24.01
CA PHE A 201 -14.12 -36.99 24.72
C PHE A 201 -13.78 -36.81 26.22
N SER A 202 -14.06 -35.59 26.72
CA SER A 202 -13.94 -35.23 28.13
C SER A 202 -15.30 -35.01 28.75
N ALA A 203 -15.53 -35.56 29.96
CA ALA A 203 -16.82 -35.43 30.67
C ALA A 203 -17.06 -33.96 31.07
N ILE A 204 -18.28 -33.48 30.82
CA ILE A 204 -18.76 -32.15 31.21
C ILE A 204 -20.02 -32.29 32.06
N ALA A 205 -20.11 -31.50 33.14
CA ALA A 205 -21.36 -31.36 33.91
C ALA A 205 -22.20 -30.22 33.27
N THR A 206 -23.52 -30.28 33.50
CA THR A 206 -24.40 -29.15 33.12
C THR A 206 -23.92 -27.88 33.80
N GLY A 207 -23.65 -26.84 33.04
CA GLY A 207 -23.01 -25.60 33.52
C GLY A 207 -21.49 -25.67 33.65
N GLY A 208 -20.85 -26.80 33.29
CA GLY A 208 -19.40 -26.93 33.23
C GLY A 208 -18.79 -26.24 32.03
N THR A 209 -17.49 -25.97 32.09
CA THR A 209 -16.75 -25.31 30.99
C THR A 209 -15.96 -26.34 30.18
N PHE A 210 -15.98 -26.21 28.84
CA PHE A 210 -15.12 -26.95 27.93
C PHE A 210 -14.48 -25.96 26.98
N GLN A 211 -13.17 -25.88 26.95
CA GLN A 211 -12.39 -24.94 26.12
C GLN A 211 -12.91 -23.49 26.23
N GLY A 212 -13.17 -23.01 27.46
CA GLY A 212 -13.66 -21.69 27.75
C GLY A 212 -15.16 -21.45 27.52
N LEU A 213 -15.88 -22.43 26.96
CA LEU A 213 -17.33 -22.37 26.76
C LEU A 213 -18.06 -22.93 27.96
N THR A 214 -18.99 -22.17 28.52
CA THR A 214 -19.93 -22.69 29.54
C THR A 214 -21.06 -23.43 28.83
N MET A 215 -21.13 -24.73 29.03
CA MET A 215 -22.11 -25.61 28.40
C MET A 215 -23.34 -25.75 29.28
N THR A 216 -24.45 -25.17 28.85
CA THR A 216 -25.73 -25.34 29.51
C THR A 216 -26.55 -26.39 28.75
N ILE A 217 -26.77 -27.54 29.33
CA ILE A 217 -27.50 -28.64 28.75
C ILE A 217 -28.85 -28.72 29.46
N VAL A 218 -29.92 -28.54 28.68
CA VAL A 218 -31.28 -28.68 29.15
C VAL A 218 -31.86 -29.98 28.61
N ASP A 219 -32.01 -30.99 29.47
CA ASP A 219 -32.71 -32.22 29.13
C ASP A 219 -34.24 -31.91 29.07
N GLY A 220 -34.85 -32.16 27.94
CA GLY A 220 -36.29 -32.02 27.77
C GLY A 220 -37.04 -33.13 28.46
N SER A 221 -38.35 -33.19 28.27
CA SER A 221 -39.26 -34.16 28.92
C SER A 221 -38.96 -35.64 28.56
N SER A 222 -38.19 -35.88 27.50
CA SER A 222 -37.65 -37.17 27.14
C SER A 222 -36.12 -37.11 27.11
N VAL A 223 -35.48 -37.89 27.96
CA VAL A 223 -34.02 -37.94 28.07
C VAL A 223 -33.38 -38.41 26.77
N ALA A 224 -32.39 -37.69 26.26
CA ALA A 224 -31.69 -38.06 25.02
C ALA A 224 -31.14 -39.49 25.11
N ALA A 225 -31.25 -40.28 24.07
CA ALA A 225 -30.76 -41.65 24.05
C ALA A 225 -29.23 -41.68 24.17
N THR A 226 -28.72 -42.71 24.86
CA THR A 226 -27.27 -42.95 24.95
C THR A 226 -26.67 -43.04 23.54
N GLY A 227 -25.63 -42.30 23.29
CA GLY A 227 -24.99 -42.24 21.96
C GLY A 227 -25.47 -41.08 21.05
N THR A 228 -26.43 -40.26 21.50
CA THR A 228 -26.83 -39.06 20.76
C THR A 228 -25.67 -38.07 20.73
N THR A 229 -25.30 -37.62 19.56
CA THR A 229 -24.22 -36.63 19.33
C THR A 229 -24.79 -35.34 18.80
N PHE A 230 -24.31 -34.23 19.32
CA PHE A 230 -24.61 -32.88 18.90
C PHE A 230 -23.31 -32.25 18.41
N THR A 231 -23.32 -31.62 17.25
CA THR A 231 -22.16 -30.89 16.74
C THR A 231 -22.45 -29.40 16.80
N LEU A 232 -21.70 -28.69 17.61
CA LEU A 232 -21.78 -27.23 17.73
C LEU A 232 -20.72 -26.62 16.81
N GLY A 233 -21.14 -25.82 15.84
CA GLY A 233 -20.20 -24.99 15.06
C GLY A 233 -19.62 -23.92 15.97
N VAL A 234 -18.30 -23.92 16.13
CA VAL A 234 -17.56 -22.86 16.82
C VAL A 234 -16.67 -22.18 15.80
N THR A 235 -16.72 -20.87 15.73
CA THR A 235 -15.68 -20.12 15.03
C THR A 235 -14.48 -20.10 15.96
N PRO A 236 -13.32 -20.71 15.59
CA PRO A 236 -12.10 -20.54 16.35
C PRO A 236 -11.86 -19.05 16.50
N GLY A 237 -11.52 -18.59 17.69
CA GLY A 237 -10.93 -17.28 17.84
C GLY A 237 -9.76 -17.23 16.89
N THR A 238 -9.74 -16.29 15.96
CA THR A 238 -8.51 -16.00 15.24
C THR A 238 -7.43 -15.89 16.30
N PRO A 239 -6.32 -16.67 16.20
CA PRO A 239 -5.16 -16.43 17.04
C PRO A 239 -4.94 -14.94 16.98
N GLY A 240 -4.86 -14.26 18.13
CA GLY A 240 -4.67 -12.82 18.14
C GLY A 240 -3.54 -12.56 17.17
N THR A 241 -3.86 -12.05 16.00
CA THR A 241 -2.84 -11.46 15.16
C THR A 241 -2.13 -10.53 16.11
N PRO A 242 -0.80 -10.68 16.30
CA PRO A 242 -0.06 -9.67 17.02
C PRO A 242 -0.57 -8.38 16.45
N ALA A 243 -0.94 -7.41 17.28
CA ALA A 243 -1.60 -6.20 16.92
C ALA A 243 -0.77 -5.42 15.87
N VAL A 244 -0.81 -5.89 14.65
CA VAL A 244 -0.37 -5.24 13.43
C VAL A 244 -1.66 -4.86 12.73
N SER A 245 -2.44 -4.06 13.37
CA SER A 245 -3.52 -3.34 12.75
C SER A 245 -3.36 -1.88 13.08
N GLY A 246 -2.22 -1.43 12.72
CA GLY A 246 -1.96 -0.07 12.57
C GLY A 246 -2.27 0.38 11.18
N GLY A 247 -2.74 1.59 11.00
CA GLY A 247 -2.86 2.16 9.71
C GLY A 247 -1.54 2.09 8.97
N SER A 248 -1.36 1.06 8.13
CA SER A 248 -0.22 1.02 7.23
C SER A 248 -0.28 2.24 6.35
N GLN A 249 0.80 2.98 6.26
CA GLN A 249 0.90 4.11 5.34
C GLN A 249 1.20 3.59 3.94
N SER A 250 0.29 3.85 3.03
CA SER A 250 0.40 3.43 1.65
C SER A 250 0.93 4.57 0.81
N PHE A 251 2.11 4.40 0.23
CA PHE A 251 2.71 5.32 -0.72
C PHE A 251 2.55 4.78 -2.13
N LEU A 252 1.82 5.52 -2.97
CA LEU A 252 1.65 5.16 -4.37
C LEU A 252 2.96 5.42 -5.10
N VAL A 253 3.61 4.36 -5.59
CA VAL A 253 4.94 4.38 -6.21
C VAL A 253 4.94 3.88 -7.66
N SER A 254 3.77 3.63 -8.24
CA SER A 254 3.62 3.22 -9.63
C SER A 254 2.40 3.87 -10.27
N SER A 255 2.31 3.82 -11.59
CA SER A 255 1.17 4.32 -12.38
C SER A 255 0.67 3.27 -13.36
N SER A 256 0.67 2.00 -12.97
CA SER A 256 0.19 0.90 -13.84
C SER A 256 -1.32 1.00 -14.16
N GLY A 257 -2.03 1.87 -13.45
CA GLY A 257 -3.47 2.09 -13.59
C GLY A 257 -4.33 1.22 -12.68
N GLU A 258 -3.73 0.31 -11.94
CA GLU A 258 -4.36 -0.42 -10.84
C GLU A 258 -3.99 0.28 -9.52
N TYR A 259 -4.73 1.28 -9.12
CA TYR A 259 -4.46 2.10 -7.92
C TYR A 259 -4.58 1.33 -6.60
N ALA A 260 -4.38 0.02 -6.59
CA ALA A 260 -4.50 -0.85 -5.43
C ALA A 260 -3.37 -1.90 -5.39
N GLY A 261 -2.85 -2.17 -4.21
CA GLY A 261 -1.98 -3.29 -3.89
C GLY A 261 -0.59 -3.28 -4.53
N ALA A 262 -0.49 -3.58 -5.82
CA ALA A 262 0.79 -3.70 -6.52
C ALA A 262 1.49 -2.35 -6.77
N ASP A 263 0.74 -1.26 -6.84
CA ASP A 263 1.25 0.09 -7.12
C ASP A 263 1.64 0.87 -5.86
N ALA A 264 1.38 0.32 -4.68
CA ALA A 264 1.65 0.97 -3.41
C ALA A 264 2.71 0.22 -2.60
N VAL A 265 3.67 0.95 -2.07
CA VAL A 265 4.54 0.46 -0.99
C VAL A 265 3.86 0.81 0.33
N THR A 266 3.46 -0.22 1.06
CA THR A 266 2.92 -0.07 2.41
C THR A 266 4.07 -0.08 3.41
N ILE A 267 4.07 0.87 4.31
CA ILE A 267 4.95 0.96 5.46
C ILE A 267 4.08 0.72 6.68
N ASP A 268 4.36 -0.33 7.43
CA ASP A 268 3.67 -0.61 8.67
C ASP A 268 4.08 0.42 9.74
N GLN A 269 3.13 0.88 10.53
CA GLN A 269 3.43 1.72 11.66
C GLN A 269 4.10 0.88 12.76
N PHE A 270 5.13 1.42 13.35
CA PHE A 270 5.86 0.78 14.42
C PHE A 270 5.25 1.17 15.76
N ASN A 271 5.07 0.20 16.66
CA ASN A 271 4.59 0.46 18.02
C ASN A 271 5.72 0.20 19.02
N LEU A 272 6.25 1.27 19.57
CA LEU A 272 7.31 1.26 20.59
C LEU A 272 6.86 1.93 21.90
N GLU A 273 5.55 1.91 22.19
CA GLU A 273 5.03 2.32 23.50
C GLU A 273 5.59 1.40 24.59
N LEU A 274 5.77 1.94 25.81
CA LEU A 274 6.30 1.18 26.94
C LEU A 274 5.51 -0.11 27.21
N ALA A 275 4.20 -0.06 27.04
CA ALA A 275 3.33 -1.23 27.19
C ALA A 275 3.64 -2.34 26.16
N THR A 276 3.97 -1.94 24.92
CA THR A 276 4.34 -2.90 23.85
C THR A 276 5.75 -3.44 24.07
N LEU A 277 6.65 -2.62 24.59
CA LEU A 277 7.99 -3.03 24.99
C LEU A 277 7.99 -3.89 26.24
N GLY A 278 6.88 -3.89 27.02
CA GLY A 278 6.72 -4.70 28.22
C GLY A 278 7.56 -4.20 29.43
N ILE A 279 7.94 -2.93 29.41
CA ILE A 279 8.82 -2.31 30.42
C ILE A 279 8.12 -1.23 31.27
N ASP A 280 6.81 -1.05 31.13
CA ASP A 280 6.03 -0.03 31.83
C ASP A 280 5.86 -0.31 33.33
N ALA A 281 5.81 -1.58 33.71
CA ALA A 281 5.61 -2.04 35.07
C ALA A 281 6.90 -2.47 35.78
N ASP A 282 8.07 -2.26 35.18
CA ASP A 282 9.35 -2.70 35.74
C ASP A 282 9.75 -1.85 36.94
N ASP A 283 10.09 -2.56 38.04
CA ASP A 283 10.50 -1.96 39.31
C ASP A 283 11.85 -2.53 39.78
N LEU A 284 12.84 -1.66 39.90
CA LEU A 284 14.20 -1.98 40.32
C LEU A 284 14.42 -1.82 41.82
N SER A 285 13.36 -1.56 42.61
CA SER A 285 13.46 -1.39 44.06
C SER A 285 13.94 -2.67 44.79
N THR A 286 13.77 -3.83 44.16
CA THR A 286 14.20 -5.11 44.65
C THR A 286 15.15 -5.82 43.69
N SER A 287 16.08 -6.67 44.19
CA SER A 287 16.98 -7.45 43.33
C SER A 287 16.21 -8.39 42.40
N ALA A 288 15.11 -8.99 42.86
CA ALA A 288 14.26 -9.86 42.05
C ALA A 288 13.55 -9.07 40.94
N GLY A 289 13.05 -7.86 41.24
CA GLY A 289 12.47 -6.96 40.24
C GLY A 289 13.47 -6.55 39.16
N ALA A 290 14.70 -6.22 39.55
CA ALA A 290 15.78 -5.90 38.63
C ALA A 290 16.12 -7.04 37.66
N ILE A 291 16.09 -8.31 38.12
CA ILE A 291 16.29 -9.48 37.26
C ILE A 291 15.14 -9.64 36.26
N THR A 292 13.89 -9.42 36.71
CA THR A 292 12.73 -9.43 35.82
C THR A 292 12.83 -8.32 34.77
N ALA A 293 13.17 -7.10 35.19
CA ALA A 293 13.38 -5.98 34.28
C ALA A 293 14.47 -6.25 33.23
N LEU A 294 15.56 -6.94 33.58
CA LEU A 294 16.58 -7.36 32.64
C LEU A 294 16.01 -8.25 31.52
N THR A 295 15.14 -9.21 31.88
CA THR A 295 14.50 -10.09 30.89
C THR A 295 13.54 -9.32 29.99
N ASN A 296 12.79 -8.36 30.55
CA ASN A 296 11.88 -7.52 29.80
C ASN A 296 12.65 -6.57 28.85
N LEU A 297 13.77 -6.01 29.32
CA LEU A 297 14.65 -5.16 28.53
C LEU A 297 15.30 -5.93 27.36
N ASP A 298 15.69 -7.19 27.57
CA ASP A 298 16.19 -8.02 26.46
C ASP A 298 15.12 -8.24 25.39
N SER A 299 13.90 -8.52 25.80
CA SER A 299 12.74 -8.63 24.88
C SER A 299 12.44 -7.31 24.18
N ALA A 300 12.51 -6.19 24.90
CA ALA A 300 12.33 -4.85 24.32
C ALA A 300 13.41 -4.52 23.28
N MET A 301 14.67 -4.86 23.55
CA MET A 301 15.76 -4.69 22.60
C MET A 301 15.56 -5.52 21.33
N ASP A 302 15.04 -6.75 21.46
CA ASP A 302 14.71 -7.57 20.30
C ASP A 302 13.60 -6.95 19.45
N ILE A 303 12.57 -6.37 20.06
CA ILE A 303 11.49 -5.64 19.35
C ILE A 303 12.08 -4.43 18.61
N VAL A 304 12.94 -3.66 19.26
CA VAL A 304 13.61 -2.50 18.64
C VAL A 304 14.49 -2.91 17.45
N ASN A 305 15.27 -3.99 17.60
CA ASN A 305 16.10 -4.52 16.53
C ASN A 305 15.26 -5.03 15.35
N GLN A 306 14.15 -5.70 15.59
CA GLN A 306 13.21 -6.12 14.55
C GLN A 306 12.61 -4.90 13.84
N THR A 307 12.27 -3.87 14.58
CA THR A 307 11.75 -2.60 14.03
C THR A 307 12.78 -1.92 13.13
N LEU A 308 14.04 -1.83 13.56
CA LEU A 308 15.12 -1.31 12.71
C LEU A 308 15.32 -2.14 11.46
N GLY A 309 15.24 -3.46 11.57
CA GLY A 309 15.28 -4.37 10.42
C GLY A 309 14.14 -4.13 9.43
N ALA A 310 12.92 -3.92 9.93
CA ALA A 310 11.75 -3.64 9.11
C ALA A 310 11.84 -2.26 8.43
N ILE A 311 12.36 -1.25 9.14
CA ILE A 311 12.64 0.09 8.57
C ILE A 311 13.65 -0.05 7.42
N GLY A 312 14.79 -0.72 7.65
CA GLY A 312 15.82 -0.91 6.62
C GLY A 312 15.32 -1.70 5.42
N ALA A 313 14.51 -2.74 5.64
CA ALA A 313 13.86 -3.47 4.55
C ALA A 313 12.91 -2.59 3.73
N SER A 314 12.15 -1.73 4.41
CA SER A 314 11.23 -0.78 3.76
C SER A 314 11.97 0.29 2.97
N GLN A 315 13.07 0.82 3.48
CA GLN A 315 13.95 1.75 2.76
C GLN A 315 14.49 1.11 1.48
N ASN A 316 15.02 -0.10 1.56
CA ASN A 316 15.49 -0.82 0.38
C ASN A 316 14.38 -1.03 -0.66
N ARG A 317 13.17 -1.40 -0.23
CA ARG A 317 12.02 -1.55 -1.14
C ARG A 317 11.67 -0.25 -1.84
N ILE A 318 11.68 0.88 -1.13
CA ILE A 318 11.41 2.19 -1.70
C ILE A 318 12.51 2.58 -2.69
N ASP A 319 13.78 2.34 -2.38
CA ASP A 319 14.90 2.65 -3.27
C ASP A 319 14.82 1.86 -4.57
N TYR A 320 14.49 0.55 -4.51
CA TYR A 320 14.26 -0.26 -5.72
C TYR A 320 13.05 0.24 -6.52
N ALA A 321 11.97 0.60 -5.84
CA ALA A 321 10.79 1.16 -6.50
C ALA A 321 11.14 2.49 -7.20
N GLN A 322 11.91 3.37 -6.55
CA GLN A 322 12.34 4.64 -7.12
C GLN A 322 13.24 4.44 -8.35
N GLN A 323 14.18 3.48 -8.29
CA GLN A 323 15.01 3.13 -9.45
C GLN A 323 14.16 2.65 -10.62
N ASN A 324 13.19 1.78 -10.35
CA ASN A 324 12.26 1.27 -11.35
C ASN A 324 11.44 2.39 -12.01
N ILE A 325 10.92 3.31 -11.18
CA ILE A 325 10.19 4.49 -11.67
C ILE A 325 11.08 5.36 -12.58
N LYS A 326 12.33 5.62 -12.19
CA LYS A 326 13.28 6.40 -13.00
C LYS A 326 13.54 5.75 -14.37
N VAL A 327 13.74 4.44 -14.39
CA VAL A 327 13.92 3.67 -15.63
C VAL A 327 12.64 3.69 -16.49
N ALA A 328 11.47 3.54 -15.86
CA ALA A 328 10.19 3.62 -16.56
C ALA A 328 9.96 5.00 -17.19
N ILE A 329 10.25 6.09 -16.46
CA ILE A 329 10.18 7.46 -16.98
C ILE A 329 11.08 7.63 -18.20
N GLN A 330 12.32 7.13 -18.17
CA GLN A 330 13.24 7.19 -19.30
C GLN A 330 12.71 6.45 -20.52
N ASN A 331 12.21 5.23 -20.32
CA ASN A 331 11.67 4.42 -21.41
C ASN A 331 10.40 5.04 -22.02
N PHE A 332 9.51 5.55 -21.19
CA PHE A 332 8.27 6.19 -21.66
C PHE A 332 8.57 7.53 -22.33
N SER A 333 9.56 8.29 -21.83
CA SER A 333 10.02 9.52 -22.49
C SER A 333 10.66 9.23 -23.85
N ALA A 334 11.48 8.18 -23.95
CA ALA A 334 12.04 7.75 -25.23
C ALA A 334 10.95 7.28 -26.21
N ALA A 335 9.95 6.54 -25.73
CA ALA A 335 8.82 6.11 -26.56
C ALA A 335 7.95 7.31 -27.02
N GLU A 336 7.71 8.27 -26.14
CA GLU A 336 6.98 9.50 -26.47
C GLU A 336 7.74 10.33 -27.54
N SER A 337 9.06 10.45 -27.39
CA SER A 337 9.93 11.12 -28.35
C SER A 337 9.85 10.47 -29.75
N VAL A 338 9.96 9.14 -29.84
CA VAL A 338 9.84 8.40 -31.11
C VAL A 338 8.49 8.65 -31.81
N ILE A 339 7.42 8.76 -31.02
CA ILE A 339 6.07 8.98 -31.59
C ILE A 339 5.89 10.43 -32.01
N ARG A 340 6.35 11.38 -31.21
CA ARG A 340 5.93 12.78 -31.32
C ARG A 340 6.99 13.73 -31.86
N ASP A 341 8.27 13.48 -31.60
CA ASP A 341 9.31 14.41 -32.02
C ASP A 341 9.53 14.37 -33.53
N VAL A 342 9.92 15.51 -34.09
CA VAL A 342 10.24 15.65 -35.50
C VAL A 342 11.76 15.53 -35.75
N ASP A 343 12.14 14.80 -36.78
CA ASP A 343 13.51 14.92 -37.31
C ASP A 343 13.66 16.30 -37.98
N MET A 344 14.36 17.19 -37.30
CA MET A 344 14.57 18.57 -37.74
C MET A 344 15.31 18.66 -39.08
N ALA A 345 16.25 17.73 -39.37
CA ALA A 345 17.01 17.74 -40.60
C ALA A 345 16.15 17.36 -41.79
N GLU A 346 15.33 16.32 -41.64
CA GLU A 346 14.38 15.87 -42.67
C GLU A 346 13.32 16.95 -42.92
N GLU A 347 12.73 17.53 -41.87
CA GLU A 347 11.65 18.52 -42.02
C GLU A 347 12.16 19.85 -42.57
N MET A 348 13.40 20.30 -42.22
CA MET A 348 14.04 21.44 -42.83
C MET A 348 14.28 21.25 -44.34
N THR A 349 14.65 20.03 -44.75
CA THR A 349 14.80 19.70 -46.18
C THR A 349 13.46 19.75 -46.89
N LYS A 350 12.38 19.24 -46.29
CA LYS A 350 11.00 19.37 -46.82
C LYS A 350 10.57 20.80 -46.92
N PHE A 351 10.81 21.60 -45.87
CA PHE A 351 10.50 23.03 -45.83
C PHE A 351 11.23 23.80 -46.93
N SER A 352 12.54 23.57 -47.11
CA SER A 352 13.36 24.21 -48.13
C SER A 352 12.87 23.85 -49.54
N LYS A 353 12.58 22.55 -49.79
CA LYS A 353 12.02 22.08 -51.04
C LYS A 353 10.67 22.76 -51.35
N ASN A 354 9.78 22.85 -50.38
CA ASN A 354 8.46 23.45 -50.54
C ASN A 354 8.59 24.96 -50.78
N ASN A 355 9.55 25.66 -50.16
CA ASN A 355 9.84 27.07 -50.43
C ASN A 355 10.29 27.28 -51.88
N ILE A 356 11.16 26.45 -52.42
CA ILE A 356 11.60 26.51 -53.81
C ILE A 356 10.41 26.23 -54.73
N LEU A 357 9.56 25.25 -54.42
CA LEU A 357 8.36 24.96 -55.19
C LEU A 357 7.33 26.10 -55.18
N ALA A 358 7.20 26.80 -54.04
CA ALA A 358 6.34 27.98 -53.95
C ALA A 358 6.83 29.11 -54.84
N GLN A 359 8.14 29.39 -54.83
CA GLN A 359 8.76 30.40 -55.73
C GLN A 359 8.60 30.01 -57.20
N ALA A 360 8.83 28.74 -57.55
CA ALA A 360 8.61 28.25 -58.91
C ALA A 360 7.12 28.31 -59.29
N GLY A 361 6.22 27.98 -58.35
CA GLY A 361 4.76 28.06 -58.57
C GLY A 361 4.26 29.47 -58.87
N THR A 362 4.77 30.46 -58.16
CA THR A 362 4.44 31.86 -58.43
C THR A 362 4.94 32.33 -59.82
N ALA A 363 6.16 31.91 -60.20
CA ALA A 363 6.70 32.19 -61.52
C ALA A 363 5.90 31.52 -62.63
N MET A 364 5.50 30.24 -62.44
CA MET A 364 4.66 29.50 -63.39
C MET A 364 3.24 30.09 -63.52
N LEU A 365 2.68 30.57 -62.42
CA LEU A 365 1.38 31.26 -62.44
C LEU A 365 1.45 32.55 -63.21
N ALA A 366 2.52 33.37 -63.07
CA ALA A 366 2.78 34.54 -63.83
C ALA A 366 2.93 34.24 -65.36
N GLN A 367 3.68 33.19 -65.69
CA GLN A 367 3.86 32.70 -67.05
C GLN A 367 2.56 32.20 -67.68
N ALA A 368 1.74 31.45 -66.92
CA ALA A 368 0.44 31.00 -67.40
C ALA A 368 -0.55 32.17 -67.68
N ASN A 369 -0.47 33.23 -66.90
CA ASN A 369 -1.27 34.45 -67.13
C ASN A 369 -0.78 35.22 -68.34
N GLN A 370 0.55 35.37 -68.56
CA GLN A 370 1.12 36.02 -69.70
C GLN A 370 0.81 35.31 -71.03
N SER A 371 0.83 33.96 -71.03
CA SER A 371 0.49 33.19 -72.22
C SER A 371 -0.95 33.41 -72.71
N ALA A 372 -1.90 33.58 -71.78
CA ALA A 372 -3.28 33.93 -72.12
C ALA A 372 -3.43 35.35 -72.70
N GLN A 373 -2.65 36.29 -72.15
CA GLN A 373 -2.62 37.68 -72.66
C GLN A 373 -1.97 37.78 -74.04
N GLY A 374 -0.90 37.04 -74.31
CA GLY A 374 -0.25 36.97 -75.60
C GLY A 374 -1.17 36.50 -76.74
N VAL A 375 -2.03 35.50 -76.44
CA VAL A 375 -3.06 35.05 -77.40
C VAL A 375 -4.11 36.15 -77.66
N LEU A 376 -4.49 36.93 -76.63
CA LEU A 376 -5.40 38.10 -76.82
C LEU A 376 -4.80 39.20 -77.66
N GLN A 377 -3.49 39.41 -77.53
CA GLN A 377 -2.77 40.42 -78.37
C GLN A 377 -2.69 39.99 -79.86
N LEU A 378 -2.47 38.68 -80.10
CA LEU A 378 -2.47 38.12 -81.45
C LEU A 378 -3.85 38.09 -82.12
N LEU A 379 -4.94 38.16 -81.38
CA LEU A 379 -6.32 38.23 -81.85
C LEU A 379 -6.76 39.71 -82.07
N ARG A 380 -6.03 40.70 -81.56
CA ARG A 380 -6.33 42.09 -81.69
C ARG A 380 -5.48 42.81 -82.78
N GLY A 381 -4.42 42.20 -83.27
CA GLY A 381 -3.62 42.62 -84.39
C GLY A 381 -4.08 42.01 -85.70
#